data_8e6e4c4388e71ef467e33b669e3667cb
#
_entry.id   8e6e4c4388e71ef467e33b669e3667cb
#
_cell.length_a   1.000
_cell.length_b   1.000
_cell.length_c   1.000
_cell.angle_alpha   90.00
_cell.angle_beta   90.00
_cell.angle_gamma   90.00
#
_symmetry.space_group_name_H-M   'P 1'
#
loop_
_entity.id
_entity.type
_entity.pdbx_description
1 polymer ?
#
loop_
_entity_poly.entity_id
_entity_poly.type
_entity_poly.pdbx_seq_one_letter_code
_entity_poly.pdbx_strand_id
1 'polypeptide(L)'
;MIGSGVLDSGHEHIAGGETAVGSAARVKLMGVIAVASLVAVFAAGAAAQRRGSFPFRGPDQMPNVKVDGGFTFARVRYAEYRGWRADYPMMEQNLATMLREMTTVQTDPSRTNVHAFDDPELNLFPIAYLSEPGYWYPTESEVLGLRQYLARGAFLIVDDFHFPREWAVFETAMRRVLPDARIDRLDISHPIFDTFFHIKTLAVPYPGRLGERGLMGEFYGIHEDNDVTKRLMVMINYNIDIGDYIEWSGEDIYARASTNEAYKFGINYIIYGLTH
;
A
#
# COMPACT_ATOMS: atom_id res chain seq x y z
N MET A 1 -52.37 18.70 -78.41
CA MET A 1 -51.90 19.95 -79.05
C MET A 1 -50.41 20.01 -78.70
N ILE A 2 -49.60 19.77 -79.72
CA ILE A 2 -48.54 20.71 -80.27
C ILE A 2 -47.46 20.94 -79.24
N GLY A 3 -46.20 20.60 -79.41
CA GLY A 3 -45.34 20.37 -80.55
C GLY A 3 -43.92 20.49 -80.05
N SER A 4 -43.12 19.64 -80.54
CA SER A 4 -41.96 19.81 -81.47
C SER A 4 -40.78 20.61 -80.97
N GLY A 5 -39.61 19.99 -81.18
CA GLY A 5 -38.37 20.60 -81.67
C GLY A 5 -37.16 20.09 -80.83
N VAL A 6 -36.41 19.08 -81.21
CA VAL A 6 -35.34 18.89 -82.22
C VAL A 6 -34.25 19.95 -82.17
N LEU A 7 -33.04 19.51 -81.83
CA LEU A 7 -31.69 19.58 -82.47
C LEU A 7 -30.63 19.53 -81.39
N ASP A 8 -29.84 18.51 -81.32
CA ASP A 8 -28.60 18.10 -82.05
C ASP A 8 -27.41 19.03 -81.92
N SER A 9 -26.35 18.46 -81.46
CA SER A 9 -24.92 18.56 -81.77
C SER A 9 -24.09 18.46 -80.47
N GLY A 10 -23.35 17.42 -80.20
CA GLY A 10 -22.13 17.04 -80.86
C GLY A 10 -20.93 17.50 -80.04
N HIS A 11 -19.98 16.56 -79.89
CA HIS A 11 -18.60 16.72 -79.37
C HIS A 11 -18.48 16.64 -77.83
N GLU A 12 -17.52 16.00 -77.21
CA GLU A 12 -16.35 15.19 -77.60
C GLU A 12 -15.88 14.43 -76.41
N HIS A 13 -15.34 13.23 -76.57
CA HIS A 13 -14.57 12.48 -75.61
C HIS A 13 -13.37 13.25 -75.12
N ILE A 14 -13.24 13.41 -73.82
CA ILE A 14 -11.90 13.50 -73.19
C ILE A 14 -11.89 12.47 -72.03
N ALA A 15 -11.13 11.42 -72.29
CA ALA A 15 -10.72 10.46 -71.26
C ALA A 15 -9.74 11.14 -70.29
N GLY A 16 -10.20 11.44 -69.08
CA GLY A 16 -9.34 11.86 -67.99
C GLY A 16 -8.91 10.62 -67.20
N GLY A 17 -7.71 10.11 -67.44
CA GLY A 17 -7.09 9.10 -66.63
C GLY A 17 -6.84 9.62 -65.24
N GLU A 18 -7.66 9.23 -64.30
CA GLU A 18 -7.33 9.35 -62.87
C GLU A 18 -6.21 8.36 -62.56
N THR A 19 -5.05 8.91 -62.29
CA THR A 19 -3.81 8.19 -62.07
C THR A 19 -3.91 7.29 -60.85
N ALA A 20 -3.69 5.99 -61.03
CA ALA A 20 -3.64 4.93 -60.03
C ALA A 20 -2.61 5.20 -58.88
N VAL A 21 -1.82 6.26 -58.97
CA VAL A 21 -0.81 6.67 -58.03
C VAL A 21 -1.43 7.25 -56.74
N GLY A 22 -2.60 7.88 -56.78
CA GLY A 22 -3.25 8.47 -55.60
C GLY A 22 -3.84 7.43 -54.64
N SER A 23 -4.31 6.28 -55.16
CA SER A 23 -4.89 5.22 -54.37
C SER A 23 -3.83 4.43 -53.56
N ALA A 24 -2.69 4.10 -54.19
CA ALA A 24 -1.62 3.38 -53.51
C ALA A 24 -0.93 4.20 -52.40
N ALA A 25 -0.82 5.53 -52.58
CA ALA A 25 -0.27 6.44 -51.59
C ALA A 25 -1.22 6.58 -50.36
N ARG A 26 -2.54 6.65 -50.59
CA ARG A 26 -3.53 6.70 -49.51
C ARG A 26 -3.59 5.39 -48.70
N VAL A 27 -3.51 4.23 -49.31
CA VAL A 27 -3.47 2.93 -48.64
C VAL A 27 -2.18 2.78 -47.81
N LYS A 28 -1.03 3.19 -48.32
CA LYS A 28 0.23 3.18 -47.56
C LYS A 28 0.18 4.15 -46.36
N LEU A 29 -0.38 5.34 -46.53
CA LEU A 29 -0.49 6.32 -45.43
C LEU A 29 -1.45 5.82 -44.34
N MET A 30 -2.59 5.24 -44.70
CA MET A 30 -3.51 4.62 -43.75
C MET A 30 -2.89 3.42 -43.01
N GLY A 31 -2.10 2.61 -43.71
CA GLY A 31 -1.34 1.52 -43.10
C GLY A 31 -0.30 2.00 -42.07
N VAL A 32 0.43 3.07 -42.40
CA VAL A 32 1.42 3.67 -41.46
C VAL A 32 0.74 4.31 -40.26
N ILE A 33 -0.38 4.98 -40.45
CA ILE A 33 -1.15 5.56 -39.33
C ILE A 33 -1.73 4.46 -38.45
N ALA A 34 -2.26 3.36 -38.99
CA ALA A 34 -2.78 2.23 -38.22
C ALA A 34 -1.68 1.53 -37.42
N VAL A 35 -0.49 1.32 -38.00
CA VAL A 35 0.66 0.74 -37.30
C VAL A 35 1.18 1.68 -36.21
N ALA A 36 1.29 2.97 -36.46
CA ALA A 36 1.70 3.97 -35.49
C ALA A 36 0.70 4.05 -34.33
N SER A 37 -0.60 3.98 -34.59
CA SER A 37 -1.66 3.94 -33.58
C SER A 37 -1.61 2.65 -32.77
N LEU A 38 -1.35 1.51 -33.39
CA LEU A 38 -1.20 0.22 -32.69
C LEU A 38 0.04 0.21 -31.77
N VAL A 39 1.17 0.76 -32.25
CA VAL A 39 2.39 0.90 -31.44
C VAL A 39 2.19 1.85 -30.27
N ALA A 40 1.45 2.96 -30.46
CA ALA A 40 1.11 3.89 -29.39
C ALA A 40 0.19 3.26 -28.33
N VAL A 41 -0.78 2.43 -28.75
CA VAL A 41 -1.66 1.68 -27.82
C VAL A 41 -0.86 0.61 -27.06
N PHE A 42 0.07 -0.09 -27.72
CA PHE A 42 0.97 -1.03 -27.04
C PHE A 42 1.95 -0.33 -26.10
N ALA A 43 2.48 0.82 -26.47
CA ALA A 43 3.34 1.62 -25.59
C ALA A 43 2.60 2.20 -24.39
N ALA A 44 1.36 2.65 -24.57
CA ALA A 44 0.48 3.09 -23.48
C ALA A 44 0.05 1.92 -22.58
N GLY A 45 -0.22 0.74 -23.16
CA GLY A 45 -0.50 -0.49 -22.41
C GLY A 45 0.71 -0.98 -21.63
N ALA A 46 1.91 -0.90 -22.19
CA ALA A 46 3.15 -1.26 -21.49
C ALA A 46 3.52 -0.25 -20.39
N ALA A 47 3.19 1.03 -20.56
CA ALA A 47 3.33 2.06 -19.53
C ALA A 47 2.29 1.88 -18.40
N ALA A 48 1.07 1.43 -18.73
CA ALA A 48 0.04 1.10 -17.74
C ALA A 48 0.34 -0.21 -16.99
N GLN A 49 0.98 -1.19 -17.66
CA GLN A 49 1.44 -2.43 -17.00
C GLN A 49 2.66 -2.23 -16.09
N ARG A 50 3.44 -1.16 -16.30
CA ARG A 50 4.54 -0.76 -15.40
C ARG A 50 4.05 -0.03 -14.14
N ARG A 51 2.77 0.37 -14.08
CA ARG A 51 2.15 0.99 -12.91
C ARG A 51 1.81 0.03 -11.77
N GLY A 52 2.18 -1.24 -11.86
CA GLY A 52 2.08 -2.21 -10.78
C GLY A 52 3.36 -2.32 -9.94
N SER A 53 4.36 -1.48 -10.21
CA SER A 53 5.56 -1.29 -9.40
C SER A 53 5.73 0.21 -9.28
N PHE A 54 5.09 0.81 -8.29
CA PHE A 54 5.30 2.23 -8.01
C PHE A 54 6.78 2.43 -7.64
N PRO A 55 7.53 3.32 -8.31
CA PRO A 55 8.89 3.58 -7.91
C PRO A 55 8.86 4.19 -6.51
N PHE A 56 9.59 3.59 -5.59
CA PHE A 56 9.85 4.17 -4.27
C PHE A 56 10.24 5.65 -4.42
N ARG A 57 9.42 6.55 -3.87
CA ARG A 57 9.56 8.02 -4.03
C ARG A 57 10.29 8.70 -2.88
N GLY A 58 10.67 8.00 -1.84
CA GLY A 58 11.29 8.59 -0.67
C GLY A 58 12.84 8.53 -0.66
N PRO A 59 13.48 9.30 0.22
CA PRO A 59 14.89 9.12 0.52
C PRO A 59 15.12 7.70 1.05
N ASP A 60 16.36 7.22 0.94
CA ASP A 60 16.71 5.89 1.46
C ASP A 60 16.38 5.71 2.94
N GLN A 61 16.54 6.77 3.69
CA GLN A 61 16.10 6.91 5.09
C GLN A 61 16.12 8.40 5.44
N MET A 62 15.06 8.87 6.11
CA MET A 62 15.10 10.20 6.73
C MET A 62 16.00 10.16 7.97
N PRO A 63 16.69 11.26 8.30
CA PRO A 63 17.44 11.34 9.54
C PRO A 63 16.51 11.12 10.75
N ASN A 64 16.94 10.26 11.67
CA ASN A 64 16.26 10.08 12.94
C ASN A 64 16.22 11.41 13.72
N VAL A 65 15.09 11.65 14.39
CA VAL A 65 14.89 12.83 15.21
C VAL A 65 14.82 12.48 16.69
N LYS A 66 15.25 13.41 17.54
CA LYS A 66 15.15 13.21 18.98
C LYS A 66 13.72 13.20 19.44
N VAL A 67 13.42 12.34 20.42
CA VAL A 67 12.13 12.34 21.12
C VAL A 67 12.02 13.60 21.95
N ASP A 68 10.91 14.33 21.78
CA ASP A 68 10.64 15.61 22.44
C ASP A 68 9.31 15.63 23.21
N GLY A 69 8.77 14.45 23.50
CA GLY A 69 7.49 14.27 24.20
C GLY A 69 6.26 14.15 23.30
N GLY A 70 6.39 14.41 22.00
CA GLY A 70 5.35 14.11 21.02
C GLY A 70 5.43 12.68 20.51
N PHE A 71 4.33 12.18 19.94
CA PHE A 71 4.34 10.90 19.22
C PHE A 71 5.15 11.01 17.93
N THR A 72 6.01 10.05 17.70
CA THR A 72 6.77 9.90 16.46
C THR A 72 6.81 8.41 16.10
N PHE A 73 6.64 8.11 14.83
CA PHE A 73 6.74 6.75 14.34
C PHE A 73 8.14 6.18 14.50
N ALA A 74 8.21 4.89 14.83
CA ALA A 74 9.42 4.08 14.74
C ALA A 74 9.19 2.95 13.71
N ARG A 75 9.70 3.15 12.49
CA ARG A 75 9.75 2.12 11.46
C ARG A 75 10.85 1.12 11.81
N VAL A 76 10.55 -0.17 11.73
CA VAL A 76 11.56 -1.21 11.95
C VAL A 76 12.30 -1.51 10.65
N ARG A 77 13.61 -1.34 10.68
CA ARG A 77 14.53 -1.74 9.63
C ARG A 77 15.13 -3.11 9.96
N TYR A 78 15.15 -4.00 9.00
CA TYR A 78 15.81 -5.30 9.09
C TYR A 78 16.81 -5.50 7.93
N ALA A 79 17.76 -6.42 8.10
CA ALA A 79 18.83 -6.67 7.15
C ALA A 79 18.34 -7.40 5.89
N GLU A 80 19.16 -7.34 4.84
CA GLU A 80 19.10 -8.10 3.60
C GLU A 80 17.99 -7.77 2.61
N TYR A 81 16.83 -7.29 3.04
CA TYR A 81 15.72 -6.95 2.15
C TYR A 81 15.21 -5.52 2.43
N ARG A 82 14.91 -4.80 1.37
CA ARG A 82 14.46 -3.40 1.48
C ARG A 82 12.94 -3.24 1.67
N GLY A 83 12.21 -4.33 1.84
CA GLY A 83 10.75 -4.30 2.03
C GLY A 83 10.31 -3.53 3.28
N TRP A 84 11.15 -3.46 4.32
CA TRP A 84 10.89 -2.60 5.49
C TRP A 84 10.59 -1.14 5.11
N ARG A 85 10.95 -0.72 3.88
CA ARG A 85 10.74 0.63 3.34
C ARG A 85 9.46 0.75 2.51
N ALA A 86 8.67 -0.31 2.36
CA ALA A 86 7.36 -0.20 1.73
C ALA A 86 6.57 0.92 2.42
N ASP A 87 5.92 1.78 1.63
CA ASP A 87 5.12 2.93 2.06
C ASP A 87 5.86 4.03 2.84
N TYR A 88 7.15 3.80 3.15
CA TYR A 88 7.98 4.76 3.91
C TYR A 88 8.51 5.88 3.01
N PRO A 89 8.52 7.14 3.43
CA PRO A 89 7.98 7.69 4.68
C PRO A 89 6.54 8.23 4.53
N MET A 90 5.90 8.07 3.38
CA MET A 90 4.62 8.72 3.08
C MET A 90 3.50 8.21 3.98
N MET A 91 3.48 6.91 4.28
CA MET A 91 2.50 6.33 5.19
C MET A 91 2.56 7.00 6.57
N GLU A 92 3.76 7.11 7.16
CA GLU A 92 3.94 7.74 8.47
C GLU A 92 3.54 9.22 8.45
N GLN A 93 3.92 9.95 7.40
CA GLN A 93 3.62 11.38 7.27
C GLN A 93 2.11 11.64 7.12
N ASN A 94 1.45 10.85 6.28
CA ASN A 94 0.02 10.93 6.06
C ASN A 94 -0.77 10.53 7.31
N LEU A 95 -0.38 9.42 7.97
CA LEU A 95 -1.04 8.97 9.18
C LEU A 95 -0.82 9.94 10.35
N ALA A 96 0.39 10.50 10.52
CA ALA A 96 0.67 11.53 11.52
C ALA A 96 -0.12 12.81 11.25
N THR A 97 -0.31 13.20 9.99
CA THR A 97 -1.16 14.33 9.61
C THR A 97 -2.60 14.11 10.09
N MET A 98 -3.17 12.95 9.75
CA MET A 98 -4.55 12.63 10.16
C MET A 98 -4.69 12.48 11.68
N LEU A 99 -3.69 11.87 12.33
CA LEU A 99 -3.67 11.75 13.79
C LEU A 99 -3.71 13.12 14.47
N ARG A 100 -2.92 14.09 13.99
CA ARG A 100 -2.89 15.48 14.49
C ARG A 100 -4.22 16.22 14.25
N GLU A 101 -4.86 15.96 13.10
CA GLU A 101 -6.11 16.64 12.74
C GLU A 101 -7.33 16.07 13.46
N MET A 102 -7.32 14.78 13.75
CA MET A 102 -8.48 14.06 14.29
C MET A 102 -8.42 13.84 15.81
N THR A 103 -7.23 13.98 16.42
CA THR A 103 -7.02 13.67 17.84
C THR A 103 -6.27 14.79 18.58
N THR A 104 -6.05 14.62 19.87
CA THR A 104 -5.21 15.52 20.68
C THR A 104 -3.75 15.06 20.78
N VAL A 105 -3.38 13.98 20.10
CA VAL A 105 -2.00 13.47 20.11
C VAL A 105 -1.07 14.45 19.41
N GLN A 106 -0.06 14.92 20.16
CA GLN A 106 0.93 15.82 19.61
C GLN A 106 1.89 15.03 18.72
N THR A 107 1.93 15.35 17.44
CA THR A 107 2.82 14.73 16.46
C THR A 107 3.23 15.72 15.37
N ASP A 108 4.40 15.50 14.79
CA ASP A 108 4.90 16.26 13.64
C ASP A 108 5.00 15.32 12.42
N PRO A 109 4.18 15.50 11.38
CA PRO A 109 4.20 14.67 10.18
C PRO A 109 5.54 14.68 9.41
N SER A 110 6.39 15.66 9.61
CA SER A 110 7.71 15.70 8.98
C SER A 110 8.74 14.79 9.67
N ARG A 111 8.37 14.18 10.80
CA ARG A 111 9.27 13.44 11.67
C ARG A 111 8.90 11.96 11.70
N THR A 112 9.91 11.14 11.48
CA THR A 112 9.82 9.68 11.61
C THR A 112 11.19 9.15 12.02
N ASN A 113 11.23 7.94 12.58
CA ASN A 113 12.47 7.30 13.00
C ASN A 113 12.55 5.88 12.43
N VAL A 114 13.76 5.43 12.18
CA VAL A 114 14.05 4.08 11.66
C VAL A 114 15.07 3.44 12.57
N HIS A 115 14.67 2.34 13.21
CA HIS A 115 15.50 1.58 14.14
C HIS A 115 15.46 0.09 13.80
N ALA A 116 16.53 -0.64 14.11
CA ALA A 116 16.48 -2.10 14.16
C ALA A 116 15.98 -2.54 15.55
N PHE A 117 15.53 -3.78 15.69
CA PHE A 117 15.05 -4.27 16.98
C PHE A 117 16.15 -4.38 18.06
N ASP A 118 17.41 -4.48 17.66
CA ASP A 118 18.56 -4.47 18.57
C ASP A 118 19.14 -3.05 18.85
N ASP A 119 18.53 -2.02 18.27
CA ASP A 119 18.88 -0.63 18.57
C ASP A 119 18.26 -0.22 19.92
N PRO A 120 19.08 0.15 20.93
CA PRO A 120 18.56 0.54 22.24
C PRO A 120 17.68 1.80 22.19
N GLU A 121 17.84 2.67 21.17
CA GLU A 121 17.03 3.87 21.01
C GLU A 121 15.58 3.54 20.64
N LEU A 122 15.28 2.36 20.07
CA LEU A 122 13.91 1.92 19.82
C LEU A 122 13.05 1.92 21.09
N ASN A 123 13.65 1.68 22.26
CA ASN A 123 12.94 1.68 23.54
C ASN A 123 12.41 3.06 23.97
N LEU A 124 12.75 4.13 23.25
CA LEU A 124 12.17 5.46 23.46
C LEU A 124 10.80 5.63 22.77
N PHE A 125 10.43 4.70 21.94
CA PHE A 125 9.20 4.74 21.15
C PHE A 125 8.22 3.69 21.66
N PRO A 126 6.99 4.08 22.04
CA PRO A 126 6.01 3.11 22.54
C PRO A 126 5.44 2.19 21.46
N ILE A 127 5.50 2.61 20.21
CA ILE A 127 4.93 1.89 19.07
C ILE A 127 5.97 1.75 17.97
N ALA A 128 6.14 0.53 17.46
CA ALA A 128 6.95 0.22 16.29
C ALA A 128 6.10 -0.36 15.16
N TYR A 129 6.53 -0.14 13.91
CA TYR A 129 5.86 -0.63 12.72
C TYR A 129 6.81 -1.48 11.88
N LEU A 130 6.42 -2.72 11.61
CA LEU A 130 7.15 -3.71 10.82
C LEU A 130 6.38 -4.00 9.53
N SER A 131 6.89 -3.53 8.40
CA SER A 131 6.35 -3.80 7.06
C SER A 131 7.04 -5.00 6.43
N GLU A 132 6.33 -5.71 5.56
CA GLU A 132 6.77 -6.90 4.80
C GLU A 132 7.50 -7.97 5.64
N PRO A 133 6.94 -8.43 6.78
CA PRO A 133 7.59 -9.39 7.66
C PRO A 133 7.79 -10.77 7.02
N GLY A 134 7.20 -11.04 5.88
CA GLY A 134 7.44 -12.22 5.04
C GLY A 134 8.89 -12.35 4.54
N TYR A 135 9.68 -11.30 4.72
CA TYR A 135 11.12 -11.26 4.39
C TYR A 135 11.99 -10.93 5.61
N TRP A 136 11.40 -10.93 6.80
CA TRP A 136 12.11 -10.63 8.04
C TRP A 136 12.75 -11.88 8.62
N TYR A 137 14.09 -11.92 8.60
CA TYR A 137 14.93 -12.97 9.18
C TYR A 137 15.79 -12.38 10.30
N PRO A 138 15.26 -12.24 11.54
CA PRO A 138 15.96 -11.54 12.60
C PRO A 138 17.23 -12.27 13.05
N THR A 139 18.26 -11.49 13.37
CA THR A 139 19.44 -11.94 14.09
C THR A 139 19.09 -12.31 15.54
N GLU A 140 20.01 -12.96 16.26
CA GLU A 140 19.78 -13.25 17.69
C GLU A 140 19.69 -11.96 18.53
N SER A 141 20.44 -10.90 18.18
CA SER A 141 20.33 -9.61 18.86
C SER A 141 18.97 -8.95 18.64
N GLU A 142 18.44 -8.99 17.41
CA GLU A 142 17.10 -8.47 17.10
C GLU A 142 16.00 -9.26 17.80
N VAL A 143 16.11 -10.59 17.87
CA VAL A 143 15.19 -11.45 18.64
C VAL A 143 15.14 -11.04 20.11
N LEU A 144 16.30 -10.86 20.74
CA LEU A 144 16.40 -10.44 22.14
C LEU A 144 15.88 -9.01 22.32
N GLY A 145 16.21 -8.10 21.37
CA GLY A 145 15.78 -6.71 21.40
C GLY A 145 14.25 -6.60 21.33
N LEU A 146 13.61 -7.28 20.38
CA LEU A 146 12.15 -7.26 20.25
C LEU A 146 11.47 -7.88 21.48
N ARG A 147 11.98 -9.00 22.01
CA ARG A 147 11.46 -9.62 23.25
C ARG A 147 11.48 -8.62 24.42
N GLN A 148 12.57 -7.89 24.59
CA GLN A 148 12.70 -6.87 25.63
C GLN A 148 11.80 -5.67 25.38
N TYR A 149 11.66 -5.25 24.13
CA TYR A 149 10.79 -4.16 23.72
C TYR A 149 9.33 -4.44 24.10
N LEU A 150 8.82 -5.61 23.73
CA LEU A 150 7.46 -6.04 24.07
C LEU A 150 7.25 -6.22 25.59
N ALA A 151 8.24 -6.81 26.28
CA ALA A 151 8.19 -7.01 27.74
C ALA A 151 8.16 -5.70 28.54
N ARG A 152 8.64 -4.59 27.98
CA ARG A 152 8.59 -3.25 28.59
C ARG A 152 7.28 -2.51 28.37
N GLY A 153 6.31 -3.12 27.70
CA GLY A 153 5.00 -2.52 27.46
C GLY A 153 4.83 -1.91 26.08
N ALA A 154 5.81 -2.03 25.19
CA ALA A 154 5.71 -1.51 23.83
C ALA A 154 4.71 -2.30 22.96
N PHE A 155 4.22 -1.65 21.90
CA PHE A 155 3.27 -2.19 20.95
C PHE A 155 3.89 -2.32 19.56
N LEU A 156 3.71 -3.48 18.92
CA LEU A 156 4.19 -3.72 17.55
C LEU A 156 3.00 -3.82 16.59
N ILE A 157 3.04 -3.05 15.51
CA ILE A 157 2.16 -3.19 14.36
C ILE A 157 2.92 -3.91 13.26
N VAL A 158 2.34 -5.00 12.74
CA VAL A 158 2.87 -5.82 11.64
C VAL A 158 1.91 -5.72 10.47
N ASP A 159 2.41 -5.34 9.30
CA ASP A 159 1.58 -5.03 8.14
C ASP A 159 2.24 -5.47 6.82
N ASP A 160 1.48 -5.46 5.73
CA ASP A 160 1.94 -5.69 4.36
C ASP A 160 2.64 -7.03 4.16
N PHE A 161 1.93 -8.12 4.39
CA PHE A 161 2.37 -9.45 3.97
C PHE A 161 1.17 -10.36 3.69
N HIS A 162 1.39 -11.34 2.81
CA HIS A 162 0.29 -12.13 2.30
C HIS A 162 0.75 -13.54 1.91
N PHE A 163 -0.22 -14.44 1.73
CA PHE A 163 -0.03 -15.83 1.38
C PHE A 163 0.74 -16.69 2.42
N PRO A 164 0.51 -18.00 2.43
CA PRO A 164 1.05 -18.90 3.47
C PRO A 164 2.57 -18.92 3.60
N ARG A 165 3.31 -18.61 2.51
CA ARG A 165 4.77 -18.59 2.56
C ARG A 165 5.30 -17.46 3.43
N GLU A 166 4.75 -16.25 3.28
CA GLU A 166 5.17 -15.08 4.05
C GLU A 166 4.73 -15.19 5.51
N TRP A 167 3.51 -15.75 5.72
CA TRP A 167 3.05 -16.09 7.07
C TRP A 167 4.02 -17.05 7.78
N ALA A 168 4.48 -18.11 7.10
CA ALA A 168 5.39 -19.07 7.70
C ALA A 168 6.75 -18.46 8.09
N VAL A 169 7.26 -17.51 7.30
CA VAL A 169 8.49 -16.76 7.65
C VAL A 169 8.25 -15.92 8.90
N PHE A 170 7.19 -15.11 8.90
CA PHE A 170 6.82 -14.28 10.03
C PHE A 170 6.59 -15.10 11.30
N GLU A 171 5.79 -16.15 11.23
CA GLU A 171 5.50 -17.03 12.38
C GLU A 171 6.77 -17.68 12.94
N THR A 172 7.67 -18.15 12.05
CA THR A 172 8.96 -18.73 12.46
C THR A 172 9.80 -17.70 13.22
N ALA A 173 9.88 -16.47 12.73
CA ALA A 173 10.60 -15.38 13.39
C ALA A 173 9.98 -15.04 14.76
N MET A 174 8.65 -14.91 14.83
CA MET A 174 7.93 -14.60 16.06
C MET A 174 8.06 -15.71 17.11
N ARG A 175 8.12 -16.99 16.73
CA ARG A 175 8.37 -18.10 17.66
C ARG A 175 9.76 -18.06 18.27
N ARG A 176 10.75 -17.46 17.61
CA ARG A 176 12.07 -17.21 18.23
C ARG A 176 11.98 -16.06 19.26
N VAL A 177 11.17 -15.03 18.97
CA VAL A 177 10.97 -13.89 19.87
C VAL A 177 10.15 -14.30 21.10
N LEU A 178 9.01 -14.93 20.88
CA LEU A 178 8.04 -15.34 21.91
C LEU A 178 7.69 -16.83 21.71
N PRO A 179 8.49 -17.78 22.22
CA PRO A 179 8.34 -19.21 21.92
C PRO A 179 6.98 -19.80 22.31
N ASP A 180 6.42 -19.31 23.42
CA ASP A 180 5.18 -19.82 24.00
C ASP A 180 3.95 -18.98 23.62
N ALA A 181 4.14 -17.93 22.81
CA ALA A 181 3.06 -17.04 22.41
C ALA A 181 2.08 -17.70 21.46
N ARG A 182 0.80 -17.49 21.70
CA ARG A 182 -0.29 -17.84 20.80
C ARG A 182 -0.62 -16.66 19.91
N ILE A 183 -0.76 -16.92 18.61
CA ILE A 183 -1.27 -15.95 17.65
C ILE A 183 -2.77 -16.22 17.52
N ASP A 184 -3.59 -15.33 18.06
CA ASP A 184 -5.04 -15.46 18.05
C ASP A 184 -5.65 -14.63 16.90
N ARG A 185 -6.65 -15.18 16.22
CA ARG A 185 -7.44 -14.40 15.27
C ARG A 185 -8.33 -13.43 16.03
N LEU A 186 -8.29 -12.16 15.65
CA LEU A 186 -9.12 -11.13 16.24
C LEU A 186 -10.44 -11.02 15.48
N ASP A 187 -11.54 -10.93 16.20
CA ASP A 187 -12.84 -10.59 15.66
C ASP A 187 -13.18 -9.12 15.90
N ILE A 188 -14.26 -8.66 15.25
CA ILE A 188 -14.67 -7.24 15.30
C ILE A 188 -14.99 -6.72 16.70
N SER A 189 -15.24 -7.58 17.68
CA SER A 189 -15.55 -7.19 19.06
C SER A 189 -14.29 -6.85 19.87
N HIS A 190 -13.08 -7.12 19.32
CA HIS A 190 -11.85 -6.80 20.03
C HIS A 190 -11.72 -5.28 20.24
N PRO A 191 -11.35 -4.80 21.45
CA PRO A 191 -11.29 -3.37 21.78
C PRO A 191 -10.50 -2.49 20.83
N ILE A 192 -9.45 -3.03 20.20
CA ILE A 192 -8.62 -2.28 19.23
C ILE A 192 -9.42 -1.74 18.04
N PHE A 193 -10.54 -2.40 17.69
CA PHE A 193 -11.40 -1.97 16.58
C PHE A 193 -12.46 -0.95 17.00
N ASP A 194 -12.48 -0.54 18.27
CA ASP A 194 -13.38 0.46 18.83
C ASP A 194 -12.69 1.45 19.78
N THR A 195 -11.35 1.59 19.65
CA THR A 195 -10.55 2.41 20.57
C THR A 195 -10.81 3.91 20.38
N PHE A 196 -10.90 4.38 19.13
CA PHE A 196 -11.20 5.78 18.77
C PHE A 196 -12.29 5.85 17.71
N PHE A 197 -12.12 5.09 16.61
CA PHE A 197 -13.16 4.91 15.60
C PHE A 197 -13.81 3.55 15.78
N HIS A 198 -15.14 3.50 15.65
CA HIS A 198 -15.86 2.25 15.57
C HIS A 198 -15.68 1.63 14.17
N ILE A 199 -14.89 0.55 14.07
CA ILE A 199 -14.71 -0.23 12.84
C ILE A 199 -15.94 -1.12 12.66
N LYS A 200 -16.62 -0.98 11.54
CA LYS A 200 -17.88 -1.70 11.27
C LYS A 200 -17.68 -3.09 10.64
N THR A 201 -16.55 -3.30 9.99
CA THR A 201 -16.25 -4.55 9.29
C THR A 201 -14.74 -4.76 9.18
N LEU A 202 -14.33 -6.01 9.30
CA LEU A 202 -12.95 -6.45 9.01
C LEU A 202 -12.78 -6.92 7.56
N ALA A 203 -13.84 -6.85 6.74
CA ALA A 203 -13.80 -7.22 5.33
C ALA A 203 -13.16 -6.10 4.51
N VAL A 204 -11.84 -5.95 4.62
CA VAL A 204 -11.04 -4.97 3.86
C VAL A 204 -10.26 -5.72 2.79
N PRO A 205 -10.40 -5.37 1.50
CA PRO A 205 -9.63 -6.02 0.44
C PRO A 205 -8.14 -5.64 0.53
N TYR A 206 -7.27 -6.50 0.02
CA TYR A 206 -5.87 -6.13 -0.23
C TYR A 206 -5.82 -5.01 -1.30
N PRO A 207 -4.91 -4.03 -1.22
CA PRO A 207 -4.83 -2.99 -2.25
C PRO A 207 -4.55 -3.55 -3.66
N GLY A 208 -5.16 -2.92 -4.67
CA GLY A 208 -4.94 -3.23 -6.07
C GLY A 208 -5.43 -4.61 -6.50
N ARG A 209 -4.70 -5.24 -7.43
CA ARG A 209 -5.16 -6.43 -8.15
C ARG A 209 -5.42 -7.66 -7.28
N LEU A 210 -4.76 -7.80 -6.16
CA LEU A 210 -4.99 -8.95 -5.28
C LEU A 210 -6.35 -8.84 -4.61
N GLY A 211 -6.73 -7.65 -4.13
CA GLY A 211 -8.06 -7.41 -3.58
C GLY A 211 -9.16 -7.52 -4.63
N GLU A 212 -8.92 -7.04 -5.86
CA GLU A 212 -9.84 -7.23 -6.99
C GLU A 212 -10.10 -8.72 -7.30
N ARG A 213 -9.14 -9.60 -6.98
CA ARG A 213 -9.25 -11.06 -7.10
C ARG A 213 -9.79 -11.74 -5.86
N GLY A 214 -10.19 -10.98 -4.85
CA GLY A 214 -10.82 -11.47 -3.64
C GLY A 214 -9.90 -11.74 -2.47
N LEU A 215 -8.63 -11.29 -2.49
CA LEU A 215 -7.78 -11.35 -1.31
C LEU A 215 -8.29 -10.35 -0.28
N MET A 216 -8.59 -10.83 0.92
CA MET A 216 -9.17 -10.04 2.01
C MET A 216 -8.28 -10.09 3.23
N GLY A 217 -8.22 -8.97 3.95
CA GLY A 217 -7.49 -8.85 5.19
C GLY A 217 -7.97 -9.82 6.28
N GLU A 218 -7.01 -10.31 7.02
CA GLU A 218 -7.21 -11.11 8.22
C GLU A 218 -6.38 -10.50 9.36
N PHE A 219 -6.99 -10.38 10.52
CA PHE A 219 -6.42 -9.68 11.64
C PHE A 219 -6.13 -10.64 12.78
N TYR A 220 -4.89 -10.61 13.27
CA TYR A 220 -4.43 -11.47 14.35
C TYR A 220 -3.74 -10.65 15.43
N GLY A 221 -3.53 -11.25 16.59
CA GLY A 221 -2.84 -10.60 17.70
C GLY A 221 -2.09 -11.56 18.60
N ILE A 222 -1.13 -11.01 19.32
CA ILE A 222 -0.44 -11.70 20.41
C ILE A 222 -0.71 -10.90 21.68
N HIS A 223 -1.35 -11.56 22.64
CA HIS A 223 -1.69 -10.98 23.94
C HIS A 223 -0.66 -11.35 25.01
N GLU A 224 -0.49 -10.47 25.98
CA GLU A 224 0.31 -10.72 27.16
C GLU A 224 -0.19 -11.97 27.90
N ASP A 225 0.74 -12.86 28.25
CA ASP A 225 0.47 -14.15 28.92
C ASP A 225 -0.53 -15.06 28.19
N ASN A 226 -0.70 -14.88 26.87
CA ASN A 226 -1.70 -15.58 26.06
C ASN A 226 -3.16 -15.40 26.56
N ASP A 227 -3.42 -14.31 27.24
CA ASP A 227 -4.73 -13.97 27.80
C ASP A 227 -5.35 -12.82 26.99
N VAL A 228 -6.41 -13.12 26.25
CA VAL A 228 -7.12 -12.17 25.40
C VAL A 228 -7.78 -11.01 26.16
N THR A 229 -7.85 -11.09 27.48
CA THR A 229 -8.33 -10.00 28.36
C THR A 229 -7.22 -9.06 28.79
N LYS A 230 -5.96 -9.41 28.52
CA LYS A 230 -4.79 -8.58 28.77
C LYS A 230 -4.41 -7.75 27.56
N ARG A 231 -3.37 -6.96 27.71
CA ARG A 231 -2.85 -6.08 26.68
C ARG A 231 -2.52 -6.86 25.39
N LEU A 232 -2.97 -6.37 24.25
CA LEU A 232 -2.48 -6.79 22.95
C LEU A 232 -1.08 -6.21 22.75
N MET A 233 -0.08 -7.07 22.60
CA MET A 233 1.32 -6.67 22.41
C MET A 233 1.69 -6.50 20.94
N VAL A 234 1.10 -7.31 20.07
CA VAL A 234 1.37 -7.32 18.64
C VAL A 234 0.05 -7.36 17.88
N MET A 235 -0.19 -6.36 17.04
CA MET A 235 -1.25 -6.34 16.05
C MET A 235 -0.70 -6.83 14.71
N ILE A 236 -1.37 -7.78 14.08
CA ILE A 236 -0.91 -8.44 12.85
C ILE A 236 -1.99 -8.30 11.78
N ASN A 237 -1.67 -7.55 10.73
CA ASN A 237 -2.46 -7.38 9.53
C ASN A 237 -1.95 -8.35 8.45
N TYR A 238 -2.65 -9.45 8.25
CA TYR A 238 -2.30 -10.47 7.27
C TYR A 238 -3.23 -10.40 6.07
N ASN A 239 -2.73 -10.67 4.89
CA ASN A 239 -3.46 -10.54 3.61
C ASN A 239 -4.06 -9.14 3.40
N ILE A 240 -3.42 -8.13 3.95
CA ILE A 240 -3.78 -6.72 3.81
C ILE A 240 -2.52 -5.86 3.86
N ASP A 241 -2.59 -4.70 3.27
CA ASP A 241 -1.59 -3.66 3.31
C ASP A 241 -2.31 -2.34 3.62
N ILE A 242 -2.33 -1.99 4.91
CA ILE A 242 -2.95 -0.75 5.39
C ILE A 242 -2.05 0.43 5.07
N GLY A 243 -0.74 0.22 5.08
CA GLY A 243 0.27 1.22 4.75
C GLY A 243 0.10 1.77 3.34
N ASP A 244 -0.09 0.90 2.35
CA ASP A 244 -0.27 1.27 0.94
C ASP A 244 -1.53 2.13 0.71
N TYR A 245 -2.64 1.81 1.37
CA TYR A 245 -3.85 2.65 1.32
C TYR A 245 -3.61 4.06 1.87
N ILE A 246 -2.78 4.19 2.91
CA ILE A 246 -2.45 5.47 3.55
C ILE A 246 -1.41 6.24 2.74
N GLU A 247 -0.38 5.57 2.22
CA GLU A 247 0.66 6.18 1.38
C GLU A 247 0.04 6.94 0.21
N TRP A 248 -0.87 6.29 -0.52
CA TRP A 248 -1.47 6.82 -1.75
C TRP A 248 -2.78 7.56 -1.55
N SER A 249 -3.11 7.93 -0.32
CA SER A 249 -4.40 8.54 0.04
C SER A 249 -4.70 9.87 -0.67
N GLY A 250 -3.68 10.60 -1.10
CA GLY A 250 -3.81 11.87 -1.83
C GLY A 250 -3.84 11.74 -3.36
N GLU A 251 -3.66 10.54 -3.91
CA GLU A 251 -3.39 10.34 -5.34
C GLU A 251 -4.57 9.72 -6.13
N ASP A 252 -5.74 9.55 -5.54
CA ASP A 252 -6.94 8.93 -6.13
C ASP A 252 -6.66 7.52 -6.76
N ILE A 253 -5.63 6.80 -6.26
CA ILE A 253 -5.25 5.46 -6.73
C ILE A 253 -6.23 4.43 -6.21
N TYR A 254 -6.64 4.56 -4.95
CA TYR A 254 -7.59 3.68 -4.29
C TYR A 254 -8.92 4.36 -4.04
N ALA A 255 -9.98 3.57 -3.88
CA ALA A 255 -11.28 4.09 -3.52
C ALA A 255 -11.21 4.80 -2.16
N ARG A 256 -11.74 6.02 -2.07
CA ARG A 256 -11.74 6.83 -0.84
C ARG A 256 -12.32 6.10 0.36
N ALA A 257 -13.30 5.22 0.14
CA ALA A 257 -13.87 4.41 1.22
C ALA A 257 -12.82 3.48 1.85
N SER A 258 -12.00 2.80 1.04
CA SER A 258 -10.94 1.90 1.52
C SER A 258 -9.83 2.68 2.24
N THR A 259 -9.41 3.82 1.68
CA THR A 259 -8.43 4.72 2.30
C THR A 259 -8.93 5.24 3.65
N ASN A 260 -10.20 5.66 3.73
CA ASN A 260 -10.78 6.13 4.99
C ASN A 260 -10.84 5.01 6.05
N GLU A 261 -11.15 3.77 5.66
CA GLU A 261 -11.10 2.64 6.60
C GLU A 261 -9.67 2.37 7.05
N ALA A 262 -8.66 2.41 6.15
CA ALA A 262 -7.26 2.25 6.53
C ALA A 262 -6.80 3.28 7.57
N TYR A 263 -7.18 4.55 7.42
CA TYR A 263 -6.91 5.57 8.44
C TYR A 263 -7.56 5.26 9.79
N LYS A 264 -8.79 4.74 9.81
CA LYS A 264 -9.44 4.36 11.06
C LYS A 264 -8.69 3.24 11.77
N PHE A 265 -8.22 2.22 11.03
CA PHE A 265 -7.38 1.17 11.59
C PHE A 265 -6.08 1.75 12.15
N GLY A 266 -5.34 2.53 11.35
CA GLY A 266 -4.07 3.12 11.76
C GLY A 266 -4.19 4.00 13.02
N ILE A 267 -5.21 4.87 13.08
CA ILE A 267 -5.46 5.73 14.25
C ILE A 267 -5.85 4.89 15.47
N ASN A 268 -6.72 3.91 15.31
CA ASN A 268 -7.09 3.00 16.39
C ASN A 268 -5.87 2.28 16.97
N TYR A 269 -4.98 1.78 16.12
CA TYR A 269 -3.77 1.09 16.56
C TYR A 269 -2.84 2.00 17.37
N ILE A 270 -2.68 3.25 16.91
CA ILE A 270 -1.84 4.22 17.63
C ILE A 270 -2.47 4.58 18.96
N ILE A 271 -3.76 4.93 19.00
CA ILE A 271 -4.44 5.27 20.25
C ILE A 271 -4.42 4.07 21.21
N TYR A 272 -4.67 2.85 20.72
CA TYR A 272 -4.56 1.64 21.53
C TYR A 272 -3.16 1.49 22.13
N GLY A 273 -2.11 1.55 21.31
CA GLY A 273 -0.73 1.40 21.78
C GLY A 273 -0.24 2.50 22.71
N LEU A 274 -0.88 3.69 22.70
CA LEU A 274 -0.58 4.79 23.62
C LEU A 274 -1.34 4.71 24.95
N THR A 275 -2.40 3.89 25.04
CA THR A 275 -3.32 3.88 26.19
C THR A 275 -3.38 2.55 26.93
N HIS A 276 -2.79 1.49 26.40
CA HIS A 276 -2.77 0.14 26.94
C HIS A 276 -1.35 -0.39 27.03
#